data_b6707d09e3b82ee4d18a15fe264b9305
#
_entry.id   b6707d09e3b82ee4d18a15fe264b9305
#
_cell.length_a   1.000
_cell.length_b   1.000
_cell.length_c   1.000
_cell.angle_alpha   90.00
_cell.angle_beta   90.00
_cell.angle_gamma   90.00
#
_symmetry.space_group_name_H-M   'P 1'
#
loop_
_entity.id
_entity.type
_entity.pdbx_description
1 polymer ?
#
loop_
_entity_poly.entity_id
_entity_poly.type
_entity_poly.pdbx_seq_one_letter_code
_entity_poly.pdbx_strand_id
1 'polypeptide(L)'
;MAPEAIDALRARLGLDRPLIVQYSDFMVGVLSGDWGTSLVSGRPVIAEILKVLPATIELTLVSLLLGALIGIPLGIWSAVKRNRLPDYFTRLSSLIGLSFPAFVSAILLLLVFAIQLRWFPVISSGQGTNLVDRLRD
;
A
#
# COMPACT_ATOMS: atom_id res chain seq x y z
N MET A 1 34.51 -1.42 -8.04
CA MET A 1 34.49 0.05 -8.11
C MET A 1 35.79 0.55 -7.51
N ALA A 2 36.46 1.49 -8.15
CA ALA A 2 37.70 2.06 -7.60
C ALA A 2 37.39 2.82 -6.30
N PRO A 3 38.22 2.76 -5.26
CA PRO A 3 38.01 3.42 -3.98
C PRO A 3 37.74 4.92 -4.12
N GLU A 4 38.39 5.57 -5.05
CA GLU A 4 38.23 6.99 -5.38
C GLU A 4 36.78 7.34 -5.83
N ALA A 5 36.10 6.44 -6.55
CA ALA A 5 34.73 6.63 -6.98
C ALA A 5 33.74 6.56 -5.82
N ILE A 6 34.03 5.73 -4.80
CA ILE A 6 33.22 5.61 -3.59
C ILE A 6 33.36 6.86 -2.74
N ASP A 7 34.58 7.38 -2.58
CA ASP A 7 34.83 8.59 -1.79
C ASP A 7 34.24 9.82 -2.46
N ALA A 8 34.34 9.93 -3.78
CA ALA A 8 33.68 11.00 -4.55
C ALA A 8 32.15 10.94 -4.41
N LEU A 9 31.54 9.74 -4.39
CA LEU A 9 30.11 9.56 -4.18
C LEU A 9 29.68 9.92 -2.76
N ARG A 10 30.49 9.54 -1.74
CA ARG A 10 30.25 9.92 -0.33
C ARG A 10 30.26 11.43 -0.16
N ALA A 11 31.28 12.10 -0.70
CA ALA A 11 31.38 13.56 -0.64
C ALA A 11 30.19 14.23 -1.36
N ARG A 12 29.80 13.71 -2.52
CA ARG A 12 28.66 14.24 -3.30
C ARG A 12 27.32 14.08 -2.56
N LEU A 13 27.16 13.00 -1.80
CA LEU A 13 25.96 12.73 -0.99
C LEU A 13 26.03 13.38 0.38
N GLY A 14 27.14 14.07 0.73
CA GLY A 14 27.33 14.70 2.05
C GLY A 14 27.45 13.71 3.20
N LEU A 15 27.80 12.45 2.91
CA LEU A 15 27.92 11.37 3.91
C LEU A 15 29.22 11.47 4.74
N ASP A 16 30.10 12.38 4.43
CA ASP A 16 31.32 12.75 5.15
C ASP A 16 31.07 13.71 6.32
N ARG A 17 29.84 14.27 6.42
CA ARG A 17 29.47 15.21 7.48
C ARG A 17 29.00 14.48 8.75
N PRO A 18 29.00 15.14 9.93
CA PRO A 18 28.41 14.57 11.14
C PRO A 18 26.95 14.15 10.95
N LEU A 19 26.53 13.03 11.54
CA LEU A 19 25.18 12.48 11.40
C LEU A 19 24.06 13.49 11.74
N ILE A 20 24.28 14.35 12.72
CA ILE A 20 23.32 15.39 13.12
C ILE A 20 23.10 16.38 11.96
N VAL A 21 24.16 16.75 11.26
CA VAL A 21 24.09 17.67 10.12
C VAL A 21 23.34 16.99 8.96
N GLN A 22 23.68 15.73 8.66
CA GLN A 22 22.97 14.96 7.62
C GLN A 22 21.47 14.85 7.92
N TYR A 23 21.12 14.57 9.17
CA TYR A 23 19.73 14.49 9.61
C TYR A 23 19.01 15.85 9.51
N SER A 24 19.65 16.93 9.97
CA SER A 24 19.04 18.25 9.88
C SER A 24 18.84 18.71 8.45
N ASP A 25 19.83 18.51 7.58
CA ASP A 25 19.74 18.84 6.15
C ASP A 25 18.61 18.05 5.48
N PHE A 26 18.50 16.73 5.78
CA PHE A 26 17.40 15.90 5.29
C PHE A 26 16.04 16.39 5.77
N MET A 27 15.89 16.70 7.06
CA MET A 27 14.62 17.17 7.62
C MET A 27 14.21 18.53 7.04
N VAL A 28 15.15 19.45 6.88
CA VAL A 28 14.90 20.74 6.23
C VAL A 28 14.49 20.53 4.77
N GLY A 29 15.17 19.65 4.05
CA GLY A 29 14.81 19.29 2.67
C GLY A 29 13.38 18.76 2.58
N VAL A 30 13.02 17.77 3.39
CA VAL A 30 11.67 17.18 3.43
C VAL A 30 10.61 18.24 3.74
N LEU A 31 10.84 19.10 4.72
CA LEU A 31 9.90 20.16 5.12
C LEU A 31 9.76 21.26 4.06
N SER A 32 10.81 21.52 3.28
CA SER A 32 10.79 22.46 2.15
C SER A 32 10.25 21.87 0.85
N GLY A 33 9.89 20.57 0.85
CA GLY A 33 9.36 19.88 -0.33
C GLY A 33 10.42 19.25 -1.23
N ASP A 34 11.70 19.33 -0.86
CA ASP A 34 12.79 18.61 -1.54
C ASP A 34 12.98 17.23 -0.91
N TRP A 35 12.40 16.24 -1.54
CA TRP A 35 12.47 14.83 -1.10
C TRP A 35 13.62 14.08 -1.80
N GLY A 36 14.45 14.82 -2.52
CA GLY A 36 15.58 14.27 -3.26
C GLY A 36 15.19 13.43 -4.47
N THR A 37 16.17 12.68 -4.95
CA THR A 37 16.06 11.80 -6.12
C THR A 37 16.21 10.35 -5.70
N SER A 38 15.41 9.47 -6.28
CA SER A 38 15.49 8.02 -6.09
C SER A 38 16.84 7.49 -6.61
N LEU A 39 17.56 6.76 -5.77
CA LEU A 39 18.83 6.13 -6.15
C LEU A 39 18.63 4.99 -7.15
N VAL A 40 17.41 4.45 -7.27
CA VAL A 40 17.09 3.35 -8.17
C VAL A 40 16.66 3.86 -9.55
N SER A 41 15.75 4.84 -9.59
CA SER A 41 15.18 5.33 -10.84
C SER A 41 15.81 6.65 -11.36
N GLY A 42 16.54 7.36 -10.50
CA GLY A 42 17.10 8.69 -10.82
C GLY A 42 16.04 9.81 -10.92
N ARG A 43 14.78 9.53 -10.59
CA ARG A 43 13.67 10.49 -10.67
C ARG A 43 13.42 11.18 -9.33
N PRO A 44 12.81 12.37 -9.31
CA PRO A 44 12.38 13.01 -8.08
C PRO A 44 11.42 12.09 -7.31
N VAL A 45 11.69 11.86 -6.02
CA VAL A 45 10.90 10.96 -5.17
C VAL A 45 9.44 11.41 -5.09
N ILE A 46 9.21 12.72 -4.98
CA ILE A 46 7.86 13.28 -4.93
C ILE A 46 7.04 12.96 -6.17
N ALA A 47 7.65 12.96 -7.36
CA ALA A 47 6.97 12.63 -8.61
C ALA A 47 6.57 11.15 -8.67
N GLU A 48 7.40 10.26 -8.13
CA GLU A 48 7.09 8.83 -8.04
C GLU A 48 5.96 8.57 -7.05
N ILE A 49 5.99 9.23 -5.89
CA ILE A 49 4.92 9.13 -4.89
C ILE A 49 3.59 9.62 -5.47
N LEU A 50 3.57 10.82 -6.05
CA LEU A 50 2.35 11.40 -6.62
C LEU A 50 1.76 10.55 -7.76
N LYS A 51 2.58 9.77 -8.45
CA LYS A 51 2.11 8.85 -9.49
C LYS A 51 1.32 7.67 -8.91
N VAL A 52 1.74 7.11 -7.76
CA VAL A 52 1.12 5.92 -7.17
C VAL A 52 0.11 6.25 -6.06
N LEU A 53 0.22 7.42 -5.46
CA LEU A 53 -0.61 7.87 -4.34
C LEU A 53 -2.11 7.84 -4.63
N PRO A 54 -2.62 8.31 -5.80
CA PRO A 54 -4.04 8.29 -6.09
C PRO A 54 -4.63 6.88 -6.05
N ALA A 55 -3.96 5.92 -6.68
CA ALA A 55 -4.39 4.51 -6.68
C ALA A 55 -4.36 3.91 -5.27
N THR A 56 -3.36 4.26 -4.46
CA THR A 56 -3.25 3.81 -3.08
C THR A 56 -4.38 4.37 -2.21
N ILE A 57 -4.70 5.66 -2.35
CA ILE A 57 -5.81 6.30 -1.62
C ILE A 57 -7.14 5.66 -2.03
N GLU A 58 -7.37 5.49 -3.32
CA GLU A 58 -8.57 4.87 -3.86
C GLU A 58 -8.77 3.46 -3.29
N LEU A 59 -7.73 2.62 -3.38
CA LEU A 59 -7.77 1.26 -2.83
C LEU A 59 -8.03 1.27 -1.32
N THR A 60 -7.39 2.16 -0.59
CA THR A 60 -7.55 2.29 0.87
C THR A 60 -8.98 2.68 1.23
N LEU A 61 -9.55 3.68 0.55
CA LEU A 61 -10.92 4.12 0.81
C LEU A 61 -11.95 3.04 0.48
N VAL A 62 -11.80 2.37 -0.66
CA VAL A 62 -12.69 1.27 -1.06
C VAL A 62 -12.59 0.12 -0.07
N SER A 63 -11.38 -0.27 0.33
CA SER A 63 -11.16 -1.34 1.32
C SER A 63 -11.76 -1.00 2.67
N LEU A 64 -11.59 0.24 3.13
CA LEU A 64 -12.16 0.71 4.40
C LEU A 64 -13.68 0.71 4.38
N LEU A 65 -14.28 1.21 3.30
CA LEU A 65 -15.72 1.22 3.13
C LEU A 65 -16.31 -0.19 3.08
N LEU A 66 -15.72 -1.09 2.29
CA LEU A 66 -16.16 -2.49 2.23
C LEU A 66 -15.99 -3.19 3.58
N GLY A 67 -14.87 -2.96 4.24
CA GLY A 67 -14.62 -3.48 5.59
C GLY A 67 -15.66 -2.99 6.61
N ALA A 68 -16.02 -1.72 6.57
CA ALA A 68 -17.03 -1.13 7.43
C ALA A 68 -18.44 -1.65 7.11
N LEU A 69 -18.81 -1.70 5.81
CA LEU A 69 -20.12 -2.17 5.36
C LEU A 69 -20.39 -3.64 5.73
N ILE A 70 -19.38 -4.47 5.76
CA ILE A 70 -19.49 -5.88 6.12
C ILE A 70 -19.25 -6.07 7.61
N GLY A 71 -18.19 -5.49 8.15
CA GLY A 71 -17.74 -5.72 9.51
C GLY A 71 -18.68 -5.14 10.57
N ILE A 72 -19.21 -3.93 10.35
CA ILE A 72 -20.11 -3.28 11.32
C ILE A 72 -21.42 -4.08 11.48
N PRO A 73 -22.15 -4.44 10.40
CA PRO A 73 -23.38 -5.23 10.56
C PRO A 73 -23.14 -6.62 11.18
N LEU A 74 -22.07 -7.29 10.76
CA LEU A 74 -21.70 -8.60 11.34
C LEU A 74 -21.34 -8.48 12.81
N GLY A 75 -20.62 -7.43 13.21
CA GLY A 75 -20.28 -7.16 14.61
C GLY A 75 -21.52 -6.90 15.47
N ILE A 76 -22.44 -6.07 14.97
CA ILE A 76 -23.71 -5.78 15.64
C ILE A 76 -24.54 -7.08 15.78
N TRP A 77 -24.66 -7.84 14.70
CA TRP A 77 -25.42 -9.09 14.70
C TRP A 77 -24.84 -10.11 15.68
N SER A 78 -23.52 -10.26 15.74
CA SER A 78 -22.83 -11.08 16.71
C SER A 78 -23.10 -10.62 18.15
N ALA A 79 -23.03 -9.31 18.41
CA ALA A 79 -23.26 -8.74 19.73
C ALA A 79 -24.70 -8.96 20.23
N VAL A 80 -25.68 -8.72 19.37
CA VAL A 80 -27.12 -8.94 19.70
C VAL A 80 -27.44 -10.42 19.94
N LYS A 81 -26.79 -11.30 19.18
CA LYS A 81 -26.99 -12.76 19.28
C LYS A 81 -25.87 -13.47 20.05
N ARG A 82 -25.31 -12.79 21.06
CA ARG A 82 -24.21 -13.29 21.89
C ARG A 82 -24.48 -14.72 22.38
N ASN A 83 -23.46 -15.58 22.29
CA ASN A 83 -23.50 -17.00 22.65
C ASN A 83 -24.52 -17.84 21.84
N ARG A 84 -24.93 -17.36 20.64
CA ARG A 84 -25.77 -18.14 19.71
C ARG A 84 -24.95 -18.40 18.41
N LEU A 85 -25.53 -19.24 17.54
CA LEU A 85 -24.87 -19.62 16.27
C LEU A 85 -24.27 -18.44 15.45
N PRO A 86 -24.96 -17.30 15.30
CA PRO A 86 -24.38 -16.15 14.58
C PRO A 86 -23.10 -15.62 15.22
N ASP A 87 -23.03 -15.57 16.56
CA ASP A 87 -21.85 -15.12 17.30
C ASP A 87 -20.66 -16.06 17.09
N TYR A 88 -20.90 -17.39 17.23
CA TYR A 88 -19.85 -18.38 16.95
C TYR A 88 -19.36 -18.34 15.52
N PHE A 89 -20.27 -18.20 14.55
CA PHE A 89 -19.91 -18.08 13.13
C PHE A 89 -19.05 -16.85 12.87
N THR A 90 -19.45 -15.68 13.36
CA THR A 90 -18.70 -14.44 13.17
C THR A 90 -17.31 -14.52 13.81
N ARG A 91 -17.20 -15.05 15.02
CA ARG A 91 -15.91 -15.23 15.70
C ARG A 91 -15.01 -16.21 14.96
N LEU A 92 -15.54 -17.35 14.54
CA LEU A 92 -14.75 -18.35 13.80
C LEU A 92 -14.27 -17.80 12.46
N SER A 93 -15.14 -17.13 11.72
CA SER A 93 -14.78 -16.50 10.45
C SER A 93 -13.69 -15.42 10.63
N SER A 94 -13.79 -14.62 11.70
CA SER A 94 -12.78 -13.62 12.02
C SER A 94 -11.44 -14.25 12.37
N LEU A 95 -11.43 -15.32 13.17
CA LEU A 95 -10.21 -16.06 13.52
C LEU A 95 -9.56 -16.67 12.28
N ILE A 96 -10.34 -17.30 11.41
CA ILE A 96 -9.83 -17.84 10.14
C ILE A 96 -9.23 -16.73 9.29
N GLY A 97 -9.97 -15.62 9.11
CA GLY A 97 -9.49 -14.48 8.33
C GLY A 97 -8.20 -13.86 8.84
N LEU A 98 -8.06 -13.73 10.17
CA LEU A 98 -6.84 -13.20 10.82
C LEU A 98 -5.67 -14.20 10.82
N SER A 99 -5.94 -15.51 10.70
CA SER A 99 -4.90 -16.54 10.67
C SER A 99 -4.12 -16.54 9.36
N PHE A 100 -4.69 -16.02 8.28
CA PHE A 100 -3.99 -15.90 7.00
C PHE A 100 -3.22 -14.58 6.91
N PRO A 101 -1.93 -14.60 6.55
CA PRO A 101 -1.20 -13.39 6.21
C PRO A 101 -1.92 -12.64 5.07
N ALA A 102 -2.01 -11.31 5.16
CA ALA A 102 -2.76 -10.50 4.20
C ALA A 102 -2.34 -10.73 2.72
N PHE A 103 -1.05 -10.94 2.47
CA PHE A 103 -0.55 -11.22 1.12
C PHE A 103 -1.05 -12.56 0.56
N VAL A 104 -1.21 -13.59 1.42
CA VAL A 104 -1.76 -14.89 1.00
C VAL A 104 -3.22 -14.73 0.60
N SER A 105 -4.00 -14.03 1.42
CA SER A 105 -5.40 -13.72 1.11
C SER A 105 -5.52 -12.93 -0.20
N ALA A 106 -4.64 -11.95 -0.43
CA ALA A 106 -4.61 -11.18 -1.67
C ALA A 106 -4.31 -12.08 -2.89
N ILE A 107 -3.33 -12.97 -2.79
CA ILE A 107 -3.01 -13.91 -3.89
C ILE A 107 -4.18 -14.85 -4.17
N LEU A 108 -4.83 -15.38 -3.14
CA LEU A 108 -5.99 -16.26 -3.30
C LEU A 108 -7.17 -15.54 -3.96
N LEU A 109 -7.44 -14.30 -3.56
CA LEU A 109 -8.47 -13.46 -4.17
C LEU A 109 -8.15 -13.18 -5.64
N LEU A 110 -6.91 -12.83 -5.97
CA LEU A 110 -6.46 -12.66 -7.36
C LEU A 110 -6.65 -13.95 -8.18
N LEU A 111 -6.25 -15.09 -7.64
CA LEU A 111 -6.42 -16.39 -8.30
C LEU A 111 -7.88 -16.68 -8.62
N VAL A 112 -8.76 -16.48 -7.66
CA VAL A 112 -10.19 -16.78 -7.83
C VAL A 112 -10.85 -15.75 -8.74
N PHE A 113 -10.74 -14.47 -8.43
CA PHE A 113 -11.54 -13.43 -9.10
C PHE A 113 -10.94 -12.94 -10.41
N ALA A 114 -9.59 -12.87 -10.52
CA ALA A 114 -8.97 -12.39 -11.73
C ALA A 114 -8.64 -13.52 -12.71
N ILE A 115 -8.17 -14.67 -12.24
CA ILE A 115 -7.71 -15.74 -13.12
C ILE A 115 -8.84 -16.75 -13.44
N GLN A 116 -9.56 -17.26 -12.42
CA GLN A 116 -10.60 -18.26 -12.63
C GLN A 116 -11.92 -17.63 -13.11
N LEU A 117 -12.43 -16.64 -12.39
CA LEU A 117 -13.69 -15.99 -12.72
C LEU A 117 -13.54 -14.89 -13.80
N ARG A 118 -12.34 -14.38 -13.99
CA ARG A 118 -12.02 -13.28 -14.94
C ARG A 118 -12.91 -12.04 -14.77
N TRP A 119 -13.27 -11.75 -13.52
CA TRP A 119 -14.09 -10.59 -13.21
C TRP A 119 -13.27 -9.29 -13.20
N PHE A 120 -11.99 -9.40 -12.90
CA PHE A 120 -11.07 -8.26 -12.83
C PHE A 120 -9.80 -8.53 -13.63
N PRO A 121 -9.19 -7.51 -14.24
CA PRO A 121 -7.90 -7.65 -14.90
C PRO A 121 -6.79 -7.93 -13.87
N VAL A 122 -5.83 -8.77 -14.26
CA VAL A 122 -4.66 -9.08 -13.40
C VAL A 122 -3.71 -7.89 -13.30
N ILE A 123 -3.61 -7.10 -14.35
CA ILE A 123 -2.75 -5.92 -14.45
C ILE A 123 -3.61 -4.78 -15.00
N SER A 124 -3.77 -3.71 -14.21
CA SER A 124 -4.38 -2.49 -14.72
C SER A 124 -3.35 -1.73 -15.56
N SER A 125 -3.72 -1.35 -16.79
CA SER A 125 -2.87 -0.54 -17.65
C SER A 125 -2.63 0.87 -17.08
N GLY A 126 -3.41 1.27 -16.10
CA GLY A 126 -3.32 2.59 -15.45
C GLY A 126 -3.71 3.76 -16.35
N GLN A 127 -4.20 3.49 -17.57
CA GLN A 127 -4.54 4.50 -18.57
C GLN A 127 -6.01 4.96 -18.51
N GLY A 128 -6.86 4.28 -17.72
CA GLY A 128 -8.25 4.67 -17.53
C GLY A 128 -8.38 5.99 -16.76
N THR A 129 -9.07 6.96 -17.34
CA THR A 129 -9.35 8.26 -16.70
C THR A 129 -10.45 8.19 -15.66
N ASN A 130 -11.29 7.14 -15.71
CA ASN A 130 -12.42 6.92 -14.81
C ASN A 130 -12.31 5.56 -14.09
N LEU A 131 -12.92 5.47 -12.90
CA LEU A 131 -13.02 4.23 -12.10
C LEU A 131 -13.58 3.05 -12.91
N VAL A 132 -14.60 3.30 -13.74
CA VAL A 132 -15.27 2.28 -14.56
C VAL A 132 -14.33 1.75 -15.65
N ASP A 133 -13.54 2.61 -16.26
CA ASP A 133 -12.56 2.22 -17.29
C ASP A 133 -11.43 1.38 -16.67
N ARG A 134 -10.99 1.74 -15.45
CA ARG A 134 -9.96 0.97 -14.71
C ARG A 134 -10.42 -0.41 -14.25
N LEU A 135 -11.71 -0.61 -14.06
CA LEU A 135 -12.27 -1.91 -13.70
C LEU A 135 -12.55 -2.80 -14.93
N ARG A 136 -12.52 -2.23 -16.13
CA ARG A 136 -12.84 -2.91 -17.37
C ARG A 136 -11.60 -3.29 -18.19
N ASP A 137 -10.46 -2.60 -17.96
CA ASP A 137 -9.13 -2.88 -18.51
C ASP A 137 -8.35 -3.84 -17.61
#